data_dc8c6e277d3d7754eb4083bb46da6b9c
#
_entry.id   dc8c6e277d3d7754eb4083bb46da6b9c
#
_cell.length_a   1.000
_cell.length_b   1.000
_cell.length_c   1.000
_cell.angle_alpha   90.00
_cell.angle_beta   90.00
_cell.angle_gamma   90.00
#
_symmetry.space_group_name_H-M   'P 1'
#
loop_
_entity.id
_entity.type
_entity.pdbx_description
1 polymer ?
#
loop_
_entity_poly.entity_id
_entity_poly.type
_entity_poly.pdbx_seq_one_letter_code
_entity_poly.pdbx_strand_id
1 'polypeptide(L)'
;MRTRSNLSAVLIVSTIMAGTVLLNCSLPVYAQTFENDKTTAAVQLPPVSSASKVKTSSMTVDKAIYRLSDKYGFSETELAEYVQTAADYKKMKELCLYARLSKRPLAEVVSFSEVYPKGRLRMVLGLTPQKLFDKTIELRADRLWEKMQIERKLTVKYMKQGFAGHHVMMAHELAKRCDKSMDDIIRMKTPKNKWKDIGAQLGISSSEMQE
;
A
#
# COMPACT_ATOMS: atom_id res chain seq x y z
N MET A 1 4.47 -6.60 -72.03
CA MET A 1 5.35 -5.54 -71.49
C MET A 1 5.61 -5.82 -70.02
N ARG A 2 6.86 -6.20 -69.70
CA ARG A 2 7.29 -6.52 -68.32
C ARG A 2 8.06 -5.31 -67.77
N THR A 3 7.59 -4.74 -66.69
CA THR A 3 8.40 -3.76 -65.93
C THR A 3 8.88 -4.40 -64.63
N ARG A 4 10.17 -4.57 -64.52
CA ARG A 4 10.92 -4.98 -63.32
C ARG A 4 11.07 -3.76 -62.41
N SER A 5 10.66 -3.84 -61.16
CA SER A 5 11.00 -2.87 -60.13
C SER A 5 12.12 -3.42 -59.22
N ASN A 6 13.18 -2.65 -59.11
CA ASN A 6 14.41 -2.94 -58.35
C ASN A 6 14.15 -2.82 -56.86
N LEU A 7 14.51 -3.87 -56.09
CA LEU A 7 14.70 -3.79 -54.65
C LEU A 7 16.10 -3.25 -54.36
N SER A 8 16.17 -2.07 -53.76
CA SER A 8 17.38 -1.55 -53.14
C SER A 8 17.42 -1.96 -51.69
N ALA A 9 18.32 -2.86 -51.34
CA ALA A 9 18.64 -3.22 -50.00
C ALA A 9 19.52 -2.13 -49.36
N VAL A 10 19.01 -1.44 -48.35
CA VAL A 10 19.82 -0.51 -47.55
C VAL A 10 20.36 -1.29 -46.35
N LEU A 11 21.67 -1.49 -46.34
CA LEU A 11 22.43 -2.10 -45.26
C LEU A 11 22.73 -1.00 -44.23
N ILE A 12 22.04 -1.00 -43.08
CA ILE A 12 22.37 -0.10 -41.97
C ILE A 12 23.33 -0.84 -41.04
N VAL A 13 24.61 -0.44 -41.12
CA VAL A 13 25.65 -0.85 -40.18
C VAL A 13 25.47 -0.01 -38.91
N SER A 14 24.97 -0.61 -37.84
CA SER A 14 24.91 0.02 -36.52
C SER A 14 26.21 -0.23 -35.77
N THR A 15 27.01 0.80 -35.63
CA THR A 15 28.20 0.83 -34.78
C THR A 15 27.77 0.87 -33.33
N ILE A 16 28.07 -0.18 -32.59
CA ILE A 16 27.89 -0.24 -31.14
C ILE A 16 29.05 0.52 -30.49
N MET A 17 28.80 1.71 -29.99
CA MET A 17 29.67 2.40 -29.05
C MET A 17 29.32 1.97 -27.64
N ALA A 18 30.20 1.17 -27.05
CA ALA A 18 30.14 0.80 -25.63
C ALA A 18 30.54 2.02 -24.79
N GLY A 19 29.53 2.72 -24.28
CA GLY A 19 29.68 3.76 -23.27
C GLY A 19 29.25 3.24 -21.91
N THR A 20 30.23 2.78 -21.12
CA THR A 20 30.00 2.40 -19.71
C THR A 20 29.80 3.66 -18.88
N VAL A 21 28.58 4.08 -18.68
CA VAL A 21 28.23 5.11 -17.67
C VAL A 21 27.87 4.39 -16.38
N LEU A 22 28.80 4.35 -15.45
CA LEU A 22 28.57 3.98 -14.06
C LEU A 22 27.76 5.09 -13.38
N LEU A 23 26.44 5.00 -13.45
CA LEU A 23 25.55 5.80 -12.59
C LEU A 23 25.45 5.10 -11.23
N ASN A 24 26.25 5.57 -10.28
CA ASN A 24 26.09 5.29 -8.86
C ASN A 24 24.77 5.93 -8.36
N CYS A 25 23.65 5.24 -8.56
CA CYS A 25 22.42 5.56 -7.84
C CYS A 25 22.49 4.93 -6.46
N SER A 26 22.98 5.70 -5.47
CA SER A 26 22.86 5.38 -4.05
C SER A 26 21.39 5.44 -3.66
N LEU A 27 20.71 4.30 -3.67
CA LEU A 27 19.40 4.15 -3.03
C LEU A 27 19.62 4.13 -1.53
N PRO A 28 18.86 4.89 -0.73
CA PRO A 28 18.90 4.74 0.72
C PRO A 28 18.29 3.40 1.10
N VAL A 29 19.16 2.44 1.38
CA VAL A 29 18.77 1.16 1.99
C VAL A 29 18.38 1.45 3.44
N TYR A 30 17.09 1.48 3.73
CA TYR A 30 16.58 1.34 5.09
C TYR A 30 16.65 -0.14 5.50
N ALA A 31 17.86 -0.63 5.74
CA ALA A 31 18.08 -1.85 6.46
C ALA A 31 18.06 -1.51 7.96
N GLN A 32 16.96 -1.81 8.66
CA GLN A 32 16.97 -1.90 10.11
C GLN A 32 17.67 -3.20 10.50
N THR A 33 18.93 -3.11 10.83
CA THR A 33 19.68 -4.15 11.54
C THR A 33 19.17 -4.19 12.97
N PHE A 34 18.51 -5.30 13.33
CA PHE A 34 18.29 -5.66 14.73
C PHE A 34 19.61 -6.22 15.28
N GLU A 35 20.39 -5.41 15.92
CA GLU A 35 21.48 -5.90 16.77
C GLU A 35 20.90 -6.43 18.08
N ASN A 36 21.08 -7.74 18.28
CA ASN A 36 20.89 -8.41 19.56
C ASN A 36 22.07 -8.11 20.46
N ASP A 37 21.96 -7.11 21.30
CA ASP A 37 22.94 -6.88 22.37
C ASP A 37 22.48 -7.59 23.64
N LYS A 38 23.16 -8.72 23.92
CA LYS A 38 23.03 -9.47 25.18
C LYS A 38 23.93 -8.77 26.22
N THR A 39 23.37 -7.87 27.00
CA THR A 39 24.01 -7.44 28.24
C THR A 39 23.05 -7.66 29.40
N THR A 40 23.36 -8.72 30.18
CA THR A 40 22.69 -9.09 31.42
C THR A 40 23.03 -8.09 32.49
N ALA A 41 22.14 -7.18 32.84
CA ALA A 41 22.18 -6.44 34.10
C ALA A 41 20.78 -6.55 34.74
N ALA A 42 20.70 -7.29 35.82
CA ALA A 42 19.51 -7.42 36.65
C ALA A 42 19.20 -6.08 37.32
N VAL A 43 18.27 -5.31 36.74
CA VAL A 43 17.66 -4.16 37.41
C VAL A 43 16.31 -4.61 37.95
N GLN A 44 16.21 -4.69 39.29
CA GLN A 44 14.92 -4.87 39.96
C GLN A 44 14.03 -3.67 39.69
N LEU A 45 12.97 -3.86 38.92
CA LEU A 45 11.90 -2.90 38.74
C LEU A 45 10.87 -3.02 39.88
N PRO A 46 10.37 -1.89 40.41
CA PRO A 46 9.30 -1.92 41.40
C PRO A 46 8.01 -2.43 40.81
N PRO A 47 7.07 -3.00 41.61
CA PRO A 47 5.82 -3.55 41.10
C PRO A 47 4.94 -2.44 40.52
N VAL A 48 4.78 -2.42 39.22
CA VAL A 48 3.84 -1.53 38.54
C VAL A 48 2.43 -2.13 38.66
N SER A 49 1.73 -1.70 39.72
CA SER A 49 0.29 -1.82 39.82
C SER A 49 -0.32 -0.72 38.95
N SER A 50 -0.84 -1.10 37.80
CA SER A 50 -2.05 -0.53 37.18
C SER A 50 -2.30 -1.25 35.87
N ALA A 51 -3.20 -2.24 35.94
CA ALA A 51 -3.80 -2.85 34.76
C ALA A 51 -4.62 -1.81 34.00
N SER A 52 -4.00 -1.05 33.13
CA SER A 52 -4.74 -0.35 32.09
C SER A 52 -5.31 -1.43 31.17
N LYS A 53 -6.64 -1.65 31.27
CA LYS A 53 -7.40 -2.49 30.34
C LYS A 53 -7.20 -1.91 28.93
N VAL A 54 -6.18 -2.38 28.22
CA VAL A 54 -6.11 -2.26 26.79
C VAL A 54 -7.36 -2.99 26.27
N LYS A 55 -8.35 -2.24 25.81
CA LYS A 55 -9.48 -2.79 25.07
C LYS A 55 -8.92 -3.39 23.79
N THR A 56 -8.42 -4.60 23.85
CA THR A 56 -8.21 -5.45 22.69
C THR A 56 -9.59 -5.78 22.14
N SER A 57 -10.09 -4.93 21.24
CA SER A 57 -11.28 -5.23 20.46
C SER A 57 -10.95 -6.48 19.65
N SER A 58 -11.34 -7.65 20.17
CA SER A 58 -11.16 -8.92 19.48
C SER A 58 -11.86 -8.85 18.12
N MET A 59 -11.15 -9.25 17.08
CA MET A 59 -11.73 -9.36 15.75
C MET A 59 -12.74 -10.50 15.77
N THR A 60 -14.01 -10.21 15.51
CA THR A 60 -15.05 -11.22 15.28
C THR A 60 -15.06 -11.62 13.80
N VAL A 61 -15.65 -12.78 13.50
CA VAL A 61 -15.80 -13.27 12.10
C VAL A 61 -16.59 -12.25 11.28
N ASP A 62 -17.74 -11.78 11.76
CA ASP A 62 -18.57 -10.79 11.06
C ASP A 62 -17.81 -9.50 10.79
N LYS A 63 -17.04 -9.02 11.76
CA LYS A 63 -16.22 -7.82 11.59
C LYS A 63 -15.08 -8.05 10.58
N ALA A 64 -14.54 -9.26 10.48
CA ALA A 64 -13.55 -9.63 9.49
C ALA A 64 -14.17 -9.62 8.09
N ILE A 65 -15.33 -10.26 7.92
CA ILE A 65 -16.09 -10.31 6.67
C ILE A 65 -16.46 -8.90 6.21
N TYR A 66 -17.09 -8.10 7.07
CA TYR A 66 -17.44 -6.71 6.77
C TYR A 66 -16.24 -5.88 6.29
N ARG A 67 -15.10 -5.99 6.99
CA ARG A 67 -13.88 -5.26 6.59
C ARG A 67 -13.30 -5.69 5.26
N LEU A 68 -13.41 -6.97 4.92
CA LEU A 68 -12.95 -7.48 3.62
C LEU A 68 -13.89 -7.04 2.51
N SER A 69 -15.21 -7.12 2.75
CA SER A 69 -16.25 -6.65 1.84
C SER A 69 -16.09 -5.15 1.53
N ASP A 70 -16.07 -4.31 2.57
CA ASP A 70 -15.87 -2.86 2.43
C ASP A 70 -14.56 -2.51 1.70
N LYS A 71 -13.50 -3.27 1.95
CA LYS A 71 -12.19 -2.95 1.41
C LYS A 71 -11.98 -3.41 -0.03
N TYR A 72 -12.50 -4.55 -0.39
CA TYR A 72 -12.20 -5.20 -1.66
C TYR A 72 -13.42 -5.37 -2.57
N GLY A 73 -14.63 -5.07 -2.08
CA GLY A 73 -15.87 -5.10 -2.85
C GLY A 73 -16.34 -6.51 -3.23
N PHE A 74 -16.03 -7.51 -2.41
CA PHE A 74 -16.64 -8.84 -2.49
C PHE A 74 -17.89 -8.88 -1.63
N SER A 75 -18.88 -9.72 -1.97
CA SER A 75 -20.08 -9.88 -1.14
C SER A 75 -19.73 -10.53 0.20
N GLU A 76 -20.48 -10.17 1.25
CA GLU A 76 -20.29 -10.80 2.56
C GLU A 76 -20.62 -12.29 2.52
N THR A 77 -21.59 -12.69 1.70
CA THR A 77 -21.97 -14.09 1.47
C THR A 77 -20.81 -14.90 0.88
N GLU A 78 -20.16 -14.38 -0.17
CA GLU A 78 -18.99 -15.03 -0.78
C GLU A 78 -17.82 -15.15 0.21
N LEU A 79 -17.59 -14.10 1.01
CA LEU A 79 -16.51 -14.10 2.01
C LEU A 79 -16.80 -15.06 3.18
N ALA A 80 -18.06 -15.25 3.57
CA ALA A 80 -18.45 -16.15 4.65
C ALA A 80 -18.12 -17.61 4.36
N GLU A 81 -18.02 -18.02 3.09
CA GLU A 81 -17.59 -19.35 2.69
C GLU A 81 -16.13 -19.64 3.10
N TYR A 82 -15.27 -18.61 3.18
CA TYR A 82 -13.83 -18.73 3.39
C TYR A 82 -13.34 -18.20 4.74
N VAL A 83 -14.14 -17.40 5.45
CA VAL A 83 -13.80 -16.80 6.75
C VAL A 83 -14.57 -17.48 7.86
N GLN A 84 -14.05 -18.58 8.36
CA GLN A 84 -14.66 -19.35 9.45
C GLN A 84 -14.17 -18.89 10.82
N THR A 85 -12.97 -18.33 10.88
CA THR A 85 -12.37 -17.84 12.13
C THR A 85 -11.76 -16.44 11.93
N ALA A 86 -11.58 -15.72 13.03
CA ALA A 86 -10.88 -14.42 12.98
C ALA A 86 -9.42 -14.54 12.49
N ALA A 87 -8.80 -15.71 12.61
CA ALA A 87 -7.45 -15.98 12.12
C ALA A 87 -7.38 -15.96 10.59
N ASP A 88 -8.46 -16.34 9.91
CA ASP A 88 -8.54 -16.37 8.44
C ASP A 88 -8.45 -14.99 7.81
N TYR A 89 -8.76 -13.94 8.57
CA TYR A 89 -8.74 -12.55 8.08
C TYR A 89 -7.42 -12.17 7.39
N LYS A 90 -6.29 -12.57 7.98
CA LYS A 90 -4.97 -12.21 7.41
C LYS A 90 -4.72 -12.90 6.07
N LYS A 91 -5.06 -14.18 5.95
CA LYS A 91 -4.96 -14.95 4.71
C LYS A 91 -5.92 -14.39 3.67
N MET A 92 -7.20 -14.24 4.02
CA MET A 92 -8.23 -13.77 3.11
C MET A 92 -8.00 -12.34 2.63
N LYS A 93 -7.49 -11.46 3.48
CA LYS A 93 -7.09 -10.10 3.09
C LYS A 93 -6.09 -10.10 1.93
N GLU A 94 -5.16 -11.03 1.91
CA GLU A 94 -4.18 -11.15 0.83
C GLU A 94 -4.80 -11.75 -0.43
N LEU A 95 -5.61 -12.80 -0.29
CA LEU A 95 -6.28 -13.46 -1.43
C LEU A 95 -7.30 -12.53 -2.10
N CYS A 96 -8.09 -11.79 -1.34
CA CYS A 96 -8.98 -10.74 -1.87
C CYS A 96 -8.20 -9.66 -2.64
N LEU A 97 -7.06 -9.22 -2.13
CA LEU A 97 -6.20 -8.29 -2.86
C LEU A 97 -5.76 -8.90 -4.19
N TYR A 98 -5.27 -10.13 -4.19
CA TYR A 98 -4.81 -10.80 -5.40
C TYR A 98 -5.93 -11.00 -6.42
N ALA A 99 -7.12 -11.40 -5.97
CA ALA A 99 -8.30 -11.54 -6.83
C ALA A 99 -8.66 -10.21 -7.53
N ARG A 100 -8.74 -9.13 -6.77
CA ARG A 100 -9.00 -7.78 -7.32
C ARG A 100 -7.91 -7.33 -8.31
N LEU A 101 -6.65 -7.55 -8.00
CA LEU A 101 -5.54 -7.08 -8.85
C LEU A 101 -5.34 -7.93 -10.11
N SER A 102 -5.60 -9.23 -10.03
CA SER A 102 -5.55 -10.16 -11.17
C SER A 102 -6.83 -10.16 -12.00
N LYS A 103 -7.93 -9.54 -11.49
CA LYS A 103 -9.27 -9.58 -12.06
C LYS A 103 -9.82 -11.01 -12.21
N ARG A 104 -9.49 -11.90 -11.27
CA ARG A 104 -9.97 -13.27 -11.20
C ARG A 104 -11.02 -13.43 -10.11
N PRO A 105 -11.95 -14.40 -10.24
CA PRO A 105 -12.87 -14.77 -9.17
C PRO A 105 -12.12 -15.13 -7.89
N LEU A 106 -12.68 -14.78 -6.73
CA LEU A 106 -12.06 -15.09 -5.45
C LEU A 106 -11.89 -16.59 -5.25
N ALA A 107 -12.89 -17.39 -5.62
CA ALA A 107 -12.86 -18.86 -5.56
C ALA A 107 -11.66 -19.46 -6.31
N GLU A 108 -11.34 -18.96 -7.50
CA GLU A 108 -10.19 -19.41 -8.29
C GLU A 108 -8.86 -19.10 -7.58
N VAL A 109 -8.75 -17.90 -7.00
CA VAL A 109 -7.53 -17.49 -6.28
C VAL A 109 -7.36 -18.28 -4.99
N VAL A 110 -8.45 -18.60 -4.30
CA VAL A 110 -8.44 -19.47 -3.11
C VAL A 110 -7.95 -20.86 -3.50
N SER A 111 -8.53 -21.50 -4.53
CA SER A 111 -8.09 -22.82 -5.02
C SER A 111 -6.60 -22.82 -5.40
N PHE A 112 -6.12 -21.78 -6.09
CA PHE A 112 -4.69 -21.67 -6.40
C PHE A 112 -3.84 -21.54 -5.14
N SER A 113 -4.33 -20.90 -4.08
CA SER A 113 -3.58 -20.76 -2.82
C SER A 113 -3.40 -22.06 -2.07
N GLU A 114 -4.20 -23.09 -2.34
CA GLU A 114 -4.07 -24.43 -1.77
C GLU A 114 -2.99 -25.25 -2.48
N VAL A 115 -2.78 -24.97 -3.77
CA VAL A 115 -1.82 -25.71 -4.62
C VAL A 115 -0.46 -25.02 -4.64
N TYR A 116 -0.43 -23.70 -4.64
CA TYR A 116 0.80 -22.93 -4.84
C TYR A 116 1.23 -22.18 -3.57
N PRO A 117 2.51 -22.26 -3.16
CA PRO A 117 3.03 -21.39 -2.11
C PRO A 117 2.95 -19.93 -2.54
N LYS A 118 2.87 -19.03 -1.56
CA LYS A 118 2.61 -17.59 -1.74
C LYS A 118 3.43 -16.90 -2.85
N GLY A 119 4.71 -17.20 -2.95
CA GLY A 119 5.59 -16.62 -3.99
C GLY A 119 5.17 -17.04 -5.39
N ARG A 120 4.91 -18.36 -5.57
CA ARG A 120 4.50 -18.94 -6.84
C ARG A 120 3.07 -18.53 -7.23
N LEU A 121 2.17 -18.42 -6.25
CA LEU A 121 0.82 -17.93 -6.45
C LEU A 121 0.82 -16.55 -7.15
N ARG A 122 1.63 -15.61 -6.68
CA ARG A 122 1.73 -14.28 -7.32
C ARG A 122 2.19 -14.37 -8.77
N MET A 123 3.15 -15.25 -9.06
CA MET A 123 3.63 -15.45 -10.45
C MET A 123 2.53 -16.04 -11.34
N VAL A 124 1.81 -17.06 -10.87
CA VAL A 124 0.68 -17.67 -11.60
C VAL A 124 -0.42 -16.64 -11.89
N LEU A 125 -0.66 -15.72 -10.95
CA LEU A 125 -1.62 -14.63 -11.12
C LEU A 125 -1.07 -13.45 -11.95
N GLY A 126 0.16 -13.52 -12.44
CA GLY A 126 0.81 -12.46 -13.21
C GLY A 126 1.05 -11.18 -12.40
N LEU A 127 1.20 -11.30 -11.07
CA LEU A 127 1.42 -10.21 -10.14
C LEU A 127 2.91 -10.08 -9.81
N THR A 128 3.67 -9.41 -10.68
CA THR A 128 5.05 -9.03 -10.36
C THR A 128 5.08 -8.03 -9.19
N PRO A 129 6.18 -7.90 -8.43
CA PRO A 129 6.28 -6.95 -7.33
C PRO A 129 5.92 -5.52 -7.76
N GLN A 130 6.40 -5.06 -8.90
CA GLN A 130 6.10 -3.73 -9.43
C GLN A 130 4.61 -3.59 -9.77
N LYS A 131 4.04 -4.54 -10.49
CA LYS A 131 2.62 -4.54 -10.86
C LYS A 131 1.72 -4.59 -9.62
N LEU A 132 2.12 -5.37 -8.60
CA LEU A 132 1.43 -5.45 -7.32
C LEU A 132 1.44 -4.08 -6.60
N PHE A 133 2.60 -3.41 -6.58
CA PHE A 133 2.76 -2.07 -6.01
C PHE A 133 1.87 -1.05 -6.73
N ASP A 134 2.00 -0.93 -8.06
CA ASP A 134 1.23 0.06 -8.85
C ASP A 134 -0.27 -0.17 -8.74
N LYS A 135 -0.73 -1.42 -8.89
CA LYS A 135 -2.14 -1.77 -8.77
C LYS A 135 -2.70 -1.55 -7.36
N THR A 136 -1.89 -1.76 -6.32
CA THR A 136 -2.31 -1.47 -4.94
C THR A 136 -2.50 0.04 -4.74
N ILE A 137 -1.64 0.87 -5.34
CA ILE A 137 -1.80 2.33 -5.32
C ILE A 137 -3.07 2.74 -6.06
N GLU A 138 -3.31 2.21 -7.27
CA GLU A 138 -4.53 2.47 -8.04
C GLU A 138 -5.80 2.13 -7.24
N LEU A 139 -5.87 0.92 -6.67
CA LEU A 139 -7.00 0.49 -5.84
C LEU A 139 -7.25 1.40 -4.64
N ARG A 140 -6.19 1.90 -4.01
CA ARG A 140 -6.31 2.85 -2.90
C ARG A 140 -6.76 4.23 -3.38
N ALA A 141 -6.29 4.67 -4.52
CA ALA A 141 -6.70 5.95 -5.11
C ALA A 141 -8.19 5.93 -5.49
N ASP A 142 -8.67 4.84 -6.07
CA ASP A 142 -10.09 4.64 -6.37
C ASP A 142 -10.93 4.73 -5.10
N ARG A 143 -10.53 4.03 -4.05
CA ARG A 143 -11.24 4.04 -2.78
C ARG A 143 -11.24 5.42 -2.09
N LEU A 144 -10.14 6.17 -2.14
CA LEU A 144 -10.08 7.52 -1.57
C LEU A 144 -10.93 8.51 -2.40
N TRP A 145 -11.00 8.33 -3.71
CA TRP A 145 -11.94 9.05 -4.54
C TRP A 145 -13.41 8.76 -4.16
N GLU A 146 -13.78 7.48 -4.07
CA GLU A 146 -15.13 7.06 -3.74
C GLU A 146 -15.61 7.56 -2.36
N LYS A 147 -14.73 7.47 -1.35
CA LYS A 147 -15.10 7.78 0.04
C LYS A 147 -14.92 9.25 0.42
N MET A 148 -13.96 9.94 -0.15
CA MET A 148 -13.54 11.28 0.29
C MET A 148 -13.43 12.30 -0.85
N GLN A 149 -13.68 11.89 -2.09
CA GLN A 149 -13.54 12.72 -3.29
C GLN A 149 -12.12 13.29 -3.49
N ILE A 150 -11.10 12.56 -3.01
CA ILE A 150 -9.70 12.95 -3.21
C ILE A 150 -9.28 12.59 -4.63
N GLU A 151 -8.78 13.55 -5.39
CA GLU A 151 -8.39 13.34 -6.78
C GLU A 151 -7.41 12.16 -6.93
N ARG A 152 -7.75 11.21 -7.81
CA ARG A 152 -6.96 9.99 -8.04
C ARG A 152 -5.49 10.28 -8.39
N LYS A 153 -5.26 11.29 -9.25
CA LYS A 153 -3.91 11.69 -9.67
C LYS A 153 -3.07 12.16 -8.49
N LEU A 154 -3.66 12.95 -7.58
CA LEU A 154 -2.98 13.42 -6.37
C LEU A 154 -2.65 12.25 -5.44
N THR A 155 -3.62 11.36 -5.20
CA THR A 155 -3.39 10.16 -4.39
C THR A 155 -2.25 9.31 -4.95
N VAL A 156 -2.27 9.01 -6.25
CA VAL A 156 -1.21 8.24 -6.92
C VAL A 156 0.14 8.94 -6.82
N LYS A 157 0.18 10.27 -7.06
CA LYS A 157 1.38 11.10 -6.93
C LYS A 157 2.03 10.93 -5.56
N TYR A 158 1.27 11.14 -4.48
CA TYR A 158 1.82 11.09 -3.12
C TYR A 158 2.18 9.67 -2.68
N MET A 159 1.38 8.67 -3.05
CA MET A 159 1.70 7.30 -2.71
C MET A 159 2.96 6.79 -3.42
N LYS A 160 3.22 7.21 -4.66
CA LYS A 160 4.49 6.93 -5.36
C LYS A 160 5.69 7.64 -4.73
N GLN A 161 5.48 8.76 -4.05
CA GLN A 161 6.47 9.45 -3.23
C GLN A 161 6.72 8.79 -1.86
N GLY A 162 6.00 7.69 -1.54
CA GLY A 162 6.15 6.94 -0.29
C GLY A 162 5.16 7.32 0.82
N PHE A 163 4.27 8.27 0.60
CA PHE A 163 3.23 8.58 1.58
C PHE A 163 2.17 7.46 1.63
N ALA A 164 1.83 7.02 2.84
CA ALA A 164 0.74 6.07 3.00
C ALA A 164 -0.64 6.74 2.78
N GLY A 165 -1.66 5.95 2.42
CA GLY A 165 -3.00 6.48 2.15
C GLY A 165 -3.59 7.33 3.28
N HIS A 166 -3.33 7.00 4.55
CA HIS A 166 -3.77 7.82 5.68
C HIS A 166 -3.10 9.20 5.73
N HIS A 167 -1.86 9.34 5.23
CA HIS A 167 -1.22 10.65 5.11
C HIS A 167 -1.93 11.52 4.07
N VAL A 168 -2.34 10.91 2.95
CA VAL A 168 -3.11 11.59 1.90
C VAL A 168 -4.47 12.06 2.43
N MET A 169 -5.16 11.20 3.20
CA MET A 169 -6.43 11.54 3.86
C MET A 169 -6.26 12.71 4.82
N MET A 170 -5.28 12.64 5.73
CA MET A 170 -5.04 13.71 6.72
C MET A 170 -4.69 15.04 6.05
N ALA A 171 -3.83 15.01 5.02
CA ALA A 171 -3.50 16.22 4.28
C ALA A 171 -4.73 16.85 3.59
N HIS A 172 -5.62 16.01 3.04
CA HIS A 172 -6.87 16.45 2.42
C HIS A 172 -7.82 17.09 3.46
N GLU A 173 -8.02 16.45 4.61
CA GLU A 173 -8.88 16.98 5.67
C GLU A 173 -8.35 18.29 6.25
N LEU A 174 -7.04 18.41 6.42
CA LEU A 174 -6.44 19.68 6.85
C LEU A 174 -6.57 20.78 5.77
N ALA A 175 -6.40 20.42 4.48
CA ALA A 175 -6.55 21.37 3.38
C ALA A 175 -7.97 21.94 3.28
N LYS A 176 -8.99 21.16 3.62
CA LYS A 176 -10.38 21.65 3.68
C LYS A 176 -10.64 22.68 4.79
N ARG A 177 -9.79 22.68 5.81
CA ARG A 177 -9.97 23.51 7.04
C ARG A 177 -9.05 24.72 7.12
N CYS A 178 -8.15 24.89 6.14
CA CYS A 178 -7.24 26.01 6.09
C CYS A 178 -6.97 26.44 4.64
N ASP A 179 -6.46 27.65 4.44
CA ASP A 179 -6.18 28.21 3.10
C ASP A 179 -4.85 27.71 2.51
N LYS A 180 -4.49 26.45 2.80
CA LYS A 180 -3.28 25.84 2.25
C LYS A 180 -3.61 24.71 1.29
N SER A 181 -2.80 24.58 0.25
CA SER A 181 -2.93 23.45 -0.67
C SER A 181 -2.54 22.13 0.00
N MET A 182 -3.09 21.04 -0.51
CA MET A 182 -2.72 19.70 -0.06
C MET A 182 -1.22 19.41 -0.28
N ASP A 183 -0.62 19.99 -1.34
CA ASP A 183 0.83 19.88 -1.60
C ASP A 183 1.66 20.56 -0.50
N ASP A 184 1.24 21.72 -0.01
CA ASP A 184 1.95 22.41 1.08
C ASP A 184 1.86 21.65 2.39
N ILE A 185 0.66 21.16 2.72
CA ILE A 185 0.42 20.40 3.94
C ILE A 185 1.20 19.08 3.95
N ILE A 186 1.26 18.37 2.83
CA ILE A 186 1.98 17.09 2.77
C ILE A 186 3.50 17.30 2.89
N ARG A 187 4.03 18.44 2.40
CA ARG A 187 5.44 18.80 2.59
C ARG A 187 5.80 19.09 4.05
N MET A 188 4.83 19.54 4.86
CA MET A 188 5.04 19.73 6.29
C MET A 188 5.24 18.40 7.03
N LYS A 189 4.77 17.27 6.46
CA LYS A 189 4.86 15.95 7.08
C LYS A 189 6.26 15.36 6.94
N THR A 190 6.90 15.13 8.08
CA THR A 190 8.19 14.45 8.20
C THR A 190 8.05 13.19 9.07
N PRO A 191 9.04 12.29 9.10
CA PRO A 191 9.02 11.15 10.01
C PRO A 191 8.96 11.53 11.50
N LYS A 192 9.43 12.74 11.85
CA LYS A 192 9.59 13.20 13.24
C LYS A 192 8.33 13.89 13.81
N ASN A 193 7.45 14.46 12.98
CA ASN A 193 6.26 15.17 13.45
C ASN A 193 4.99 14.32 13.33
N LYS A 194 3.99 14.65 14.15
CA LYS A 194 2.65 14.05 14.12
C LYS A 194 1.69 14.96 13.38
N TRP A 195 0.58 14.42 12.88
CA TRP A 195 -0.46 15.20 12.21
C TRP A 195 -1.07 16.27 13.11
N LYS A 196 -1.21 15.98 14.40
CA LYS A 196 -1.68 16.96 15.39
C LYS A 196 -0.76 18.17 15.52
N ASP A 197 0.56 17.98 15.35
CA ASP A 197 1.53 19.07 15.42
C ASP A 197 1.40 19.97 14.18
N ILE A 198 1.14 19.36 13.02
CA ILE A 198 0.84 20.09 11.77
C ILE A 198 -0.50 20.83 11.90
N GLY A 199 -1.55 20.18 12.43
CA GLY A 199 -2.84 20.84 12.69
C GLY A 199 -2.68 22.07 13.58
N ALA A 200 -1.95 21.96 14.69
CA ALA A 200 -1.65 23.08 15.58
C ALA A 200 -0.92 24.23 14.87
N GLN A 201 0.06 23.94 14.00
CA GLN A 201 0.75 24.94 13.18
C GLN A 201 -0.17 25.63 12.17
N LEU A 202 -1.25 24.96 11.77
CA LEU A 202 -2.29 25.50 10.87
C LEU A 202 -3.43 26.19 11.63
N GLY A 203 -3.34 26.28 12.97
CA GLY A 203 -4.40 26.88 13.80
C GLY A 203 -5.61 25.97 14.02
N ILE A 204 -5.52 24.67 13.68
CA ILE A 204 -6.60 23.69 13.82
C ILE A 204 -6.46 22.98 15.18
N SER A 205 -7.50 23.00 16.00
CA SER A 205 -7.49 22.39 17.32
C SER A 205 -7.48 20.83 17.26
N SER A 206 -6.94 20.19 18.30
CA SER A 206 -6.92 18.73 18.38
C SER A 206 -8.32 18.09 18.44
N SER A 207 -9.33 18.80 18.94
CA SER A 207 -10.73 18.36 18.93
C SER A 207 -11.32 18.32 17.54
N GLU A 208 -11.00 19.29 16.69
CA GLU A 208 -11.45 19.33 15.29
C GLU A 208 -10.83 18.25 14.40
N MET A 209 -9.72 17.64 14.85
CA MET A 209 -9.04 16.58 14.10
C MET A 209 -9.56 15.16 14.42
N GLN A 210 -10.50 15.01 15.36
CA GLN A 210 -11.02 13.71 15.82
C GLN A 210 -12.39 13.35 15.24
N GLU A 211 -13.02 14.23 14.47
CA GLU A 211 -14.25 13.96 13.75
C GLU A 211 -13.96 13.31 12.37
#